data_15695622b9ea9777602c186dca099427
#
_entry.id   15695622b9ea9777602c186dca099427
#
_cell.length_a   1.000
_cell.length_b   1.000
_cell.length_c   1.000
_cell.angle_alpha   90.00
_cell.angle_beta   90.00
_cell.angle_gamma   90.00
#
_symmetry.space_group_name_H-M   'P 1'
#
loop_
_entity.id
_entity.type
_entity.pdbx_description
1 polymer ?
#
loop_
_entity_poly.entity_id
_entity_poly.type
_entity_poly.pdbx_seq_one_letter_code
_entity_poly.pdbx_strand_id
1 'polypeptide(L)'
;GNNIISIPNWKENPRHWLCSKGMSTLQRLYNPNRLLYPMKRTAPKGAEDPGWVRITWDEAYKTIAANMLAAKKKYGPESVMFYAGDPKEPRPSIYRLARYFDSPTWATESSAACRSGCMMAEQLNFGQPNNGSTPTKDTKVYMIMATNVWAQPLGWWEAIKAAKARGCKIITVDTRRTKAAEIADIHLA
;
A
#
# COMPACT_ATOMS: atom_id res chain seq x y z
N GLY A 1 -27.65 -14.42 -7.05
CA GLY A 1 -26.34 -13.80 -7.17
C GLY A 1 -25.62 -13.84 -5.83
N ASN A 2 -24.36 -14.21 -5.81
CA ASN A 2 -23.57 -14.37 -4.60
C ASN A 2 -22.93 -13.04 -4.18
N ASN A 3 -23.73 -12.05 -3.83
CA ASN A 3 -23.24 -10.78 -3.33
C ASN A 3 -22.74 -10.92 -1.88
N ILE A 4 -21.58 -10.35 -1.59
CA ILE A 4 -21.11 -10.24 -0.21
C ILE A 4 -21.94 -9.18 0.50
N ILE A 5 -22.66 -9.58 1.55
CA ILE A 5 -23.54 -8.69 2.31
C ILE A 5 -22.94 -8.25 3.66
N SER A 6 -21.93 -8.96 4.15
CA SER A 6 -21.21 -8.60 5.37
C SER A 6 -19.80 -9.17 5.38
N ILE A 7 -18.92 -8.55 6.15
CA ILE A 7 -17.57 -9.04 6.44
C ILE A 7 -17.45 -9.05 7.98
N PRO A 8 -17.79 -10.17 8.63
CA PRO A 8 -17.68 -10.29 10.08
C PRO A 8 -16.23 -10.43 10.52
N ASN A 9 -15.93 -10.04 11.75
CA ASN A 9 -14.68 -10.41 12.39
C ASN A 9 -14.60 -11.93 12.59
N TRP A 10 -13.45 -12.50 12.36
CA TRP A 10 -13.20 -13.92 12.60
C TRP A 10 -12.91 -14.13 14.09
N LYS A 11 -13.87 -14.67 14.83
CA LYS A 11 -13.83 -14.78 16.29
C LYS A 11 -12.76 -15.74 16.81
N GLU A 12 -12.45 -16.80 16.05
CA GLU A 12 -11.43 -17.77 16.40
C GLU A 12 -9.99 -17.26 16.21
N ASN A 13 -9.81 -16.17 15.49
CA ASN A 13 -8.51 -15.54 15.37
C ASN A 13 -8.24 -14.69 16.62
N PRO A 14 -7.17 -14.90 17.37
CA PRO A 14 -6.82 -14.08 18.53
C PRO A 14 -6.58 -12.60 18.19
N ARG A 15 -6.41 -12.28 16.90
CA ARG A 15 -6.33 -10.92 16.36
C ARG A 15 -7.60 -10.51 15.60
N HIS A 16 -8.73 -11.01 15.98
CA HIS A 16 -10.05 -11.11 15.32
C HIS A 16 -10.75 -9.78 15.02
N TRP A 17 -10.04 -8.74 14.72
CA TRP A 17 -10.63 -7.44 14.36
C TRP A 17 -10.14 -6.95 13.00
N LEU A 18 -11.05 -6.30 12.29
CA LEU A 18 -10.77 -5.62 11.05
C LEU A 18 -10.56 -4.14 11.31
N CYS A 19 -9.57 -3.56 10.66
CA CYS A 19 -9.45 -2.09 10.66
C CYS A 19 -10.56 -1.47 9.80
N SER A 20 -10.76 -0.17 9.94
CA SER A 20 -11.78 0.57 9.18
C SER A 20 -11.69 0.36 7.66
N LYS A 21 -10.50 0.17 7.11
CA LYS A 21 -10.29 -0.14 5.68
C LYS A 21 -10.88 -1.49 5.29
N GLY A 22 -10.68 -2.51 6.11
CA GLY A 22 -11.29 -3.83 5.90
C GLY A 22 -12.81 -3.77 6.01
N MET A 23 -13.33 -3.10 7.02
CA MET A 23 -14.78 -2.93 7.23
C MET A 23 -15.44 -2.14 6.08
N SER A 24 -14.77 -1.16 5.51
CA SER A 24 -15.30 -0.37 4.38
C SER A 24 -15.19 -1.07 3.01
N THR A 25 -14.68 -2.30 2.96
CA THR A 25 -14.52 -3.02 1.69
C THR A 25 -15.83 -3.21 0.94
N LEU A 26 -16.95 -3.44 1.64
CA LEU A 26 -18.27 -3.55 1.01
C LEU A 26 -18.68 -2.26 0.32
N GLN A 27 -18.48 -1.12 0.98
CA GLN A 27 -18.80 0.20 0.42
C GLN A 27 -17.96 0.48 -0.84
N ARG A 28 -16.70 0.07 -0.84
CA ARG A 28 -15.81 0.18 -2.01
C ARG A 28 -16.24 -0.76 -3.13
N LEU A 29 -16.60 -2.00 -2.81
CA LEU A 29 -16.97 -3.02 -3.79
C LEU A 29 -18.26 -2.68 -4.52
N TYR A 30 -19.25 -2.21 -3.78
CA TYR A 30 -20.58 -1.87 -4.29
C TYR A 30 -20.81 -0.37 -4.46
N ASN A 31 -19.72 0.42 -4.55
CA ASN A 31 -19.84 1.85 -4.79
C ASN A 31 -20.53 2.10 -6.15
N PRO A 32 -21.61 2.90 -6.21
CA PRO A 32 -22.32 3.18 -7.45
C PRO A 32 -21.45 3.90 -8.49
N ASN A 33 -20.42 4.62 -8.05
CA ASN A 33 -19.47 5.31 -8.91
C ASN A 33 -18.24 4.45 -9.29
N ARG A 34 -18.28 3.15 -8.97
CA ARG A 34 -17.18 2.24 -9.33
C ARG A 34 -17.06 2.11 -10.83
N LEU A 35 -15.86 2.30 -11.35
CA LEU A 35 -15.56 2.06 -12.76
C LEU A 35 -15.64 0.54 -13.06
N LEU A 36 -16.57 0.14 -13.91
CA LEU A 36 -16.80 -1.25 -14.29
C LEU A 36 -16.26 -1.59 -15.68
N TYR A 37 -15.93 -0.58 -16.46
CA TYR A 37 -15.50 -0.69 -17.84
C TYR A 37 -14.32 0.20 -18.12
N PRO A 38 -13.49 -0.10 -19.14
CA PRO A 38 -12.43 0.80 -19.54
C PRO A 38 -13.00 2.10 -20.07
N MET A 39 -12.32 3.18 -19.74
CA MET A 39 -12.69 4.55 -20.13
C MET A 39 -11.56 5.17 -20.93
N LYS A 40 -11.91 5.91 -21.98
CA LYS A 40 -10.97 6.65 -22.82
C LYS A 40 -11.20 8.14 -22.65
N ARG A 41 -10.13 8.88 -22.43
CA ARG A 41 -10.16 10.33 -22.45
C ARG A 41 -10.31 10.82 -23.86
N THR A 42 -11.21 11.77 -24.10
CA THR A 42 -11.41 12.42 -25.41
C THR A 42 -10.88 13.85 -25.43
N ALA A 43 -10.88 14.54 -24.29
CA ALA A 43 -10.35 15.89 -24.18
C ALA A 43 -8.81 15.91 -24.04
N PRO A 44 -8.14 17.01 -24.44
CA PRO A 44 -6.71 17.19 -24.23
C PRO A 44 -6.29 17.06 -22.78
N LYS A 45 -5.03 16.71 -22.53
CA LYS A 45 -4.46 16.72 -21.17
C LYS A 45 -4.51 18.13 -20.60
N GLY A 46 -4.96 18.26 -19.35
CA GLY A 46 -5.11 19.56 -18.67
C GLY A 46 -6.49 20.21 -18.84
N ALA A 47 -7.37 19.68 -19.68
CA ALA A 47 -8.76 20.13 -19.71
C ALA A 47 -9.46 19.85 -18.36
N GLU A 48 -10.30 20.78 -17.91
CA GLU A 48 -11.07 20.65 -16.66
C GLU A 48 -11.98 19.42 -16.71
N ASP A 49 -12.73 19.23 -17.82
CA ASP A 49 -13.44 17.99 -18.08
C ASP A 49 -12.59 17.08 -18.99
N PRO A 50 -12.18 15.90 -18.50
CA PRO A 50 -11.44 14.93 -19.31
C PRO A 50 -12.22 14.35 -20.48
N GLY A 51 -13.54 14.47 -20.49
CA GLY A 51 -14.41 13.87 -21.51
C GLY A 51 -14.31 12.34 -21.53
N TRP A 52 -14.45 11.69 -20.36
CA TRP A 52 -14.36 10.23 -20.29
C TRP A 52 -15.51 9.56 -21.02
N VAL A 53 -15.20 8.68 -21.98
CA VAL A 53 -16.17 7.83 -22.69
C VAL A 53 -15.86 6.36 -22.43
N ARG A 54 -16.90 5.57 -22.26
CA ARG A 54 -16.78 4.10 -22.13
C ARG A 54 -16.35 3.51 -23.48
N ILE A 55 -15.39 2.58 -23.42
CA ILE A 55 -14.93 1.80 -24.57
C ILE A 55 -14.99 0.31 -24.27
N THR A 56 -14.78 -0.55 -25.26
CA THR A 56 -14.64 -1.99 -25.05
C THR A 56 -13.22 -2.35 -24.61
N TRP A 57 -13.05 -3.53 -24.02
CA TRP A 57 -11.74 -4.06 -23.70
C TRP A 57 -10.88 -4.26 -24.95
N ASP A 58 -11.46 -4.70 -26.07
CA ASP A 58 -10.73 -4.85 -27.33
C ASP A 58 -10.19 -3.52 -27.86
N GLU A 59 -10.99 -2.46 -27.78
CA GLU A 59 -10.53 -1.11 -28.13
C GLU A 59 -9.41 -0.65 -27.19
N ALA A 60 -9.57 -0.89 -25.91
CA ALA A 60 -8.55 -0.52 -24.91
C ALA A 60 -7.21 -1.24 -25.21
N TYR A 61 -7.23 -2.55 -25.40
CA TYR A 61 -6.02 -3.33 -25.70
C TYR A 61 -5.36 -2.92 -27.01
N LYS A 62 -6.15 -2.76 -28.07
CA LYS A 62 -5.62 -2.30 -29.38
C LYS A 62 -4.98 -0.92 -29.30
N THR A 63 -5.64 0.01 -28.59
CA THR A 63 -5.13 1.37 -28.41
C THR A 63 -3.82 1.38 -27.60
N ILE A 64 -3.77 0.64 -26.50
CA ILE A 64 -2.57 0.55 -25.65
C ILE A 64 -1.42 -0.09 -26.44
N ALA A 65 -1.66 -1.24 -27.06
CA ALA A 65 -0.64 -1.96 -27.83
C ALA A 65 -0.09 -1.11 -28.99
N ALA A 66 -0.95 -0.45 -29.73
CA ALA A 66 -0.53 0.42 -30.84
C ALA A 66 0.39 1.56 -30.38
N ASN A 67 0.04 2.23 -29.28
CA ASN A 67 0.85 3.31 -28.75
C ASN A 67 2.18 2.82 -28.16
N MET A 68 2.17 1.69 -27.44
CA MET A 68 3.38 1.09 -26.90
C MET A 68 4.35 0.66 -28.03
N LEU A 69 3.85 0.00 -29.07
CA LEU A 69 4.65 -0.41 -30.23
C LEU A 69 5.17 0.80 -31.02
N ALA A 70 4.38 1.84 -31.17
CA ALA A 70 4.82 3.07 -31.80
C ALA A 70 5.96 3.75 -31.00
N ALA A 71 5.85 3.79 -29.67
CA ALA A 71 6.91 4.30 -28.78
C ALA A 71 8.19 3.44 -28.91
N LYS A 72 8.06 2.11 -28.83
CA LYS A 72 9.18 1.16 -29.01
C LYS A 72 9.88 1.37 -30.35
N LYS A 73 9.11 1.51 -31.44
CA LYS A 73 9.67 1.73 -32.78
C LYS A 73 10.42 3.06 -32.90
N LYS A 74 9.90 4.11 -32.25
CA LYS A 74 10.47 5.47 -32.39
C LYS A 74 11.63 5.74 -31.43
N TYR A 75 11.57 5.22 -30.23
CA TYR A 75 12.46 5.63 -29.14
C TYR A 75 13.17 4.44 -28.44
N GLY A 76 12.94 3.20 -28.87
CA GLY A 76 13.46 2.01 -28.22
C GLY A 76 12.52 1.45 -27.11
N PRO A 77 12.73 0.19 -26.70
CA PRO A 77 11.89 -0.47 -25.70
C PRO A 77 12.01 0.19 -24.31
N GLU A 78 13.16 0.79 -24.01
CA GLU A 78 13.43 1.51 -22.74
C GLU A 78 12.54 2.74 -22.55
N SER A 79 11.92 3.26 -23.60
CA SER A 79 11.03 4.42 -23.55
C SER A 79 9.69 4.13 -22.89
N VAL A 80 9.36 2.87 -22.68
CA VAL A 80 8.12 2.44 -22.01
C VAL A 80 8.45 1.87 -20.64
N MET A 81 8.04 2.59 -19.58
CA MET A 81 8.22 2.16 -18.20
C MET A 81 7.02 1.33 -17.73
N PHE A 82 7.31 0.19 -17.11
CA PHE A 82 6.33 -0.63 -16.41
C PHE A 82 6.43 -0.41 -14.91
N TYR A 83 5.39 0.12 -14.31
CA TYR A 83 5.37 0.43 -12.89
C TYR A 83 4.22 -0.30 -12.18
N ALA A 84 4.54 -0.99 -11.09
CA ALA A 84 3.56 -1.63 -10.23
C ALA A 84 3.49 -0.95 -8.88
N GLY A 85 2.29 -0.64 -8.43
CA GLY A 85 2.02 -0.16 -7.08
C GLY A 85 2.14 -1.26 -6.02
N ASP A 86 1.64 -0.97 -4.82
CA ASP A 86 1.73 -1.88 -3.67
C ASP A 86 1.04 -3.24 -3.85
N PRO A 87 -0.12 -3.38 -4.53
CA PRO A 87 -0.71 -4.69 -4.74
C PRO A 87 0.28 -5.67 -5.35
N LYS A 88 0.48 -6.82 -4.69
CA LYS A 88 1.50 -7.81 -5.07
C LYS A 88 1.02 -8.74 -6.18
N GLU A 89 -0.29 -8.96 -6.26
CA GLU A 89 -0.94 -9.92 -7.14
C GLU A 89 -0.67 -9.68 -8.64
N PRO A 90 -0.73 -8.43 -9.17
CA PRO A 90 -0.47 -8.18 -10.59
C PRO A 90 1.02 -8.12 -10.96
N ARG A 91 1.94 -8.05 -9.99
CA ARG A 91 3.38 -7.86 -10.23
C ARG A 91 4.01 -8.91 -11.16
N PRO A 92 3.76 -10.22 -10.98
CA PRO A 92 4.32 -11.22 -11.89
C PRO A 92 3.88 -11.00 -13.35
N SER A 93 2.63 -10.59 -13.56
CA SER A 93 2.11 -10.29 -14.91
C SER A 93 2.78 -9.06 -15.53
N ILE A 94 3.01 -8.02 -14.72
CA ILE A 94 3.70 -6.79 -15.17
C ILE A 94 5.15 -7.09 -15.52
N TYR A 95 5.86 -7.89 -14.71
CA TYR A 95 7.24 -8.29 -15.00
C TYR A 95 7.35 -9.13 -16.29
N ARG A 96 6.40 -10.05 -16.49
CA ARG A 96 6.34 -10.83 -17.73
C ARG A 96 6.10 -9.93 -18.93
N LEU A 97 5.16 -8.99 -18.82
CA LEU A 97 4.86 -8.03 -19.89
C LEU A 97 6.07 -7.16 -20.23
N ALA A 98 6.78 -6.63 -19.24
CA ALA A 98 8.00 -5.86 -19.43
C ALA A 98 9.06 -6.67 -20.20
N ARG A 99 9.25 -7.94 -19.83
CA ARG A 99 10.19 -8.85 -20.52
C ARG A 99 9.77 -9.16 -21.95
N TYR A 100 8.48 -9.42 -22.19
CA TYR A 100 7.97 -9.63 -23.56
C TYR A 100 8.10 -8.39 -24.44
N PHE A 101 8.03 -7.22 -23.83
CA PHE A 101 8.21 -5.96 -24.51
C PHE A 101 9.69 -5.60 -24.74
N ASP A 102 10.62 -6.34 -24.13
CA ASP A 102 12.06 -6.10 -24.05
C ASP A 102 12.42 -4.79 -23.33
N SER A 103 11.54 -4.29 -22.45
CA SER A 103 11.83 -3.07 -21.68
C SER A 103 12.66 -3.39 -20.43
N PRO A 104 13.84 -2.78 -20.28
CA PRO A 104 14.59 -2.83 -19.04
C PRO A 104 14.03 -1.88 -17.96
N THR A 105 13.12 -0.97 -18.36
CA THR A 105 12.60 0.10 -17.52
C THR A 105 11.37 -0.39 -16.77
N TRP A 106 11.57 -0.94 -15.59
CA TRP A 106 10.47 -1.33 -14.72
C TRP A 106 10.81 -1.06 -13.25
N ALA A 107 9.81 -0.75 -12.46
CA ALA A 107 9.95 -0.53 -11.04
C ALA A 107 8.70 -0.90 -10.27
N THR A 108 8.83 -1.02 -8.96
CA THR A 108 7.71 -1.11 -8.04
C THR A 108 7.84 -0.05 -6.96
N GLU A 109 6.74 0.29 -6.32
CA GLU A 109 6.75 1.25 -5.22
C GLU A 109 7.65 0.78 -4.07
N SER A 110 7.68 -0.53 -3.81
CA SER A 110 8.46 -1.12 -2.71
C SER A 110 9.98 -0.98 -2.93
N SER A 111 10.43 -0.90 -4.19
CA SER A 111 11.85 -0.78 -4.48
C SER A 111 12.38 0.65 -4.29
N ALA A 112 11.64 1.67 -4.69
CA ALA A 112 12.14 3.04 -4.72
C ALA A 112 11.48 3.96 -3.68
N ALA A 113 10.17 3.86 -3.49
CA ALA A 113 9.41 4.84 -2.74
C ALA A 113 8.91 4.33 -1.37
N CYS A 114 9.07 3.05 -1.04
CA CYS A 114 8.53 2.50 0.19
C CYS A 114 9.62 2.03 1.15
N ARG A 115 10.17 0.82 0.96
CA ARG A 115 10.92 0.16 2.02
C ARG A 115 12.37 -0.19 1.69
N SER A 116 12.79 -0.18 0.43
CA SER A 116 14.13 -0.67 0.07
C SER A 116 15.26 0.07 0.76
N GLY A 117 15.18 1.40 0.86
CA GLY A 117 16.17 2.17 1.60
C GLY A 117 16.26 1.78 3.07
N CYS A 118 15.11 1.61 3.72
CA CYS A 118 15.01 1.16 5.10
C CYS A 118 15.58 -0.26 5.27
N MET A 119 15.20 -1.19 4.39
CA MET A 119 15.71 -2.57 4.42
C MET A 119 17.22 -2.65 4.20
N MET A 120 17.76 -1.82 3.31
CA MET A 120 19.22 -1.74 3.10
C MET A 120 19.92 -1.20 4.34
N ALA A 121 19.41 -0.16 4.96
CA ALA A 121 19.96 0.37 6.20
C ALA A 121 19.91 -0.66 7.33
N GLU A 122 18.78 -1.36 7.48
CA GLU A 122 18.63 -2.45 8.45
C GLU A 122 19.61 -3.60 8.19
N GLN A 123 19.76 -4.00 6.92
CA GLN A 123 20.71 -5.04 6.53
C GLN A 123 22.16 -4.65 6.86
N LEU A 124 22.54 -3.41 6.58
CA LEU A 124 23.90 -2.91 6.85
C LEU A 124 24.19 -2.78 8.36
N ASN A 125 23.21 -2.39 9.15
CA ASN A 125 23.40 -2.16 10.59
C ASN A 125 23.16 -3.41 11.45
N PHE A 126 22.23 -4.28 11.06
CA PHE A 126 21.78 -5.41 11.88
C PHE A 126 21.99 -6.78 11.21
N GLY A 127 22.50 -6.81 9.98
CA GLY A 127 22.72 -8.04 9.22
C GLY A 127 21.47 -8.66 8.62
N GLN A 128 20.28 -8.14 8.95
CA GLN A 128 19.01 -8.61 8.38
C GLN A 128 17.95 -7.50 8.41
N PRO A 129 17.02 -7.50 7.44
CA PRO A 129 15.88 -6.59 7.49
C PRO A 129 14.97 -6.90 8.68
N ASN A 130 14.58 -5.87 9.42
CA ASN A 130 13.63 -5.98 10.51
C ASN A 130 12.33 -5.26 10.16
N ASN A 131 11.21 -5.96 10.17
CA ASN A 131 9.89 -5.39 9.87
C ASN A 131 9.26 -4.61 11.03
N GLY A 132 10.08 -4.15 11.96
CA GLY A 132 9.64 -3.60 13.22
C GLY A 132 9.21 -4.70 14.20
N SER A 133 9.36 -4.44 15.46
CA SER A 133 9.00 -5.38 16.51
C SER A 133 8.00 -4.76 17.48
N THR A 134 7.11 -5.59 18.01
CA THR A 134 6.33 -5.25 19.17
C THR A 134 7.21 -5.31 20.43
N PRO A 135 6.91 -4.52 21.47
CA PRO A 135 7.67 -4.60 22.71
C PRO A 135 7.54 -6.00 23.34
N THR A 136 8.67 -6.57 23.74
CA THR A 136 8.76 -7.85 24.45
C THR A 136 8.59 -7.66 25.95
N LYS A 137 8.59 -8.77 26.72
CA LYS A 137 8.54 -8.72 28.20
C LYS A 137 9.72 -7.96 28.82
N ASP A 138 10.86 -7.92 28.14
CA ASP A 138 12.12 -7.33 28.63
C ASP A 138 12.31 -5.87 28.16
N THR A 139 11.44 -5.38 27.29
CA THR A 139 11.49 -4.00 26.77
C THR A 139 11.21 -3.00 27.88
N LYS A 140 12.16 -2.12 28.19
CA LYS A 140 12.05 -1.08 29.22
C LYS A 140 11.64 0.27 28.65
N VAL A 141 12.04 0.56 27.43
CA VAL A 141 11.67 1.78 26.70
C VAL A 141 11.25 1.39 25.28
N TYR A 142 10.15 1.93 24.83
CA TYR A 142 9.66 1.71 23.46
C TYR A 142 9.36 3.04 22.80
N MET A 143 10.06 3.33 21.70
CA MET A 143 9.89 4.57 20.94
C MET A 143 9.02 4.30 19.69
N ILE A 144 8.00 5.12 19.51
CA ILE A 144 7.06 5.09 18.37
C ILE A 144 7.32 6.35 17.55
N MET A 145 7.76 6.17 16.30
CA MET A 145 8.08 7.29 15.44
C MET A 145 7.14 7.30 14.22
N ALA A 146 6.36 8.37 14.07
CA ALA A 146 5.50 8.65 12.91
C ALA A 146 4.59 7.47 12.50
N THR A 147 4.13 6.67 13.47
CA THR A 147 3.34 5.47 13.20
C THR A 147 2.06 5.47 14.04
N ASN A 148 0.90 5.42 13.37
CA ASN A 148 -0.38 5.29 14.07
C ASN A 148 -0.66 3.81 14.43
N VAL A 149 0.02 3.32 15.44
CA VAL A 149 -0.03 1.92 15.90
C VAL A 149 -1.42 1.46 16.31
N TRP A 150 -2.27 2.38 16.79
CA TRP A 150 -3.66 2.07 17.13
C TRP A 150 -4.50 1.65 15.92
N ALA A 151 -4.20 2.22 14.74
CA ALA A 151 -4.90 1.88 13.50
C ALA A 151 -4.30 0.68 12.76
N GLN A 152 -3.25 0.07 13.29
CA GLN A 152 -2.61 -1.09 12.68
C GLN A 152 -3.30 -2.40 13.13
N PRO A 153 -3.62 -3.30 12.18
CA PRO A 153 -4.39 -4.52 12.49
C PRO A 153 -3.59 -5.66 13.14
N LEU A 154 -2.32 -5.44 13.45
CA LEU A 154 -1.39 -6.50 13.84
C LEU A 154 -1.27 -6.75 15.35
N GLY A 155 -2.18 -6.21 16.15
CA GLY A 155 -2.12 -6.37 17.62
C GLY A 155 -1.01 -5.57 18.29
N TRP A 156 -0.36 -4.66 17.58
CA TRP A 156 0.71 -3.82 18.14
C TRP A 156 0.20 -2.93 19.27
N TRP A 157 -1.00 -2.41 19.14
CA TRP A 157 -1.61 -1.57 20.15
C TRP A 157 -1.76 -2.30 21.49
N GLU A 158 -2.24 -3.54 21.45
CA GLU A 158 -2.40 -4.36 22.65
C GLU A 158 -1.05 -4.71 23.29
N ALA A 159 -0.04 -5.03 22.47
CA ALA A 159 1.32 -5.28 22.95
C ALA A 159 1.94 -4.04 23.62
N ILE A 160 1.71 -2.85 23.06
CA ILE A 160 2.19 -1.57 23.62
C ILE A 160 1.50 -1.26 24.94
N LYS A 161 0.17 -1.41 25.03
CA LYS A 161 -0.58 -1.24 26.30
C LYS A 161 -0.09 -2.22 27.36
N ALA A 162 0.09 -3.47 26.99
CA ALA A 162 0.60 -4.49 27.91
C ALA A 162 2.03 -4.18 28.38
N ALA A 163 2.89 -3.67 27.49
CA ALA A 163 4.24 -3.24 27.86
C ALA A 163 4.20 -2.06 28.83
N LYS A 164 3.37 -1.04 28.57
CA LYS A 164 3.20 0.10 29.47
C LYS A 164 2.69 -0.35 30.86
N ALA A 165 1.73 -1.25 30.90
CA ALA A 165 1.22 -1.80 32.16
C ALA A 165 2.30 -2.52 33.00
N ARG A 166 3.33 -3.06 32.32
CA ARG A 166 4.51 -3.65 32.99
C ARG A 166 5.60 -2.63 33.38
N GLY A 167 5.35 -1.33 33.16
CA GLY A 167 6.30 -0.27 33.48
C GLY A 167 7.25 0.14 32.33
N CYS A 168 7.05 -0.37 31.12
CA CYS A 168 7.78 0.10 29.95
C CYS A 168 7.47 1.58 29.68
N LYS A 169 8.50 2.39 29.49
CA LYS A 169 8.36 3.80 29.14
C LYS A 169 8.05 3.93 27.65
N ILE A 170 7.02 4.70 27.33
CA ILE A 170 6.61 4.95 25.93
C ILE A 170 7.02 6.36 25.53
N ILE A 171 7.77 6.46 24.45
CA ILE A 171 8.13 7.73 23.82
C ILE A 171 7.44 7.77 22.46
N THR A 172 6.69 8.82 22.16
CA THR A 172 6.04 8.99 20.85
C THR A 172 6.57 10.24 20.17
N VAL A 173 7.01 10.10 18.94
CA VAL A 173 7.41 11.18 18.04
C VAL A 173 6.39 11.25 16.91
N ASP A 174 5.48 12.20 16.95
CA ASP A 174 4.43 12.39 15.94
C ASP A 174 3.88 13.83 16.04
N THR A 175 3.71 14.49 14.92
CA THR A 175 3.13 15.83 14.85
C THR A 175 1.65 15.88 15.28
N ARG A 176 1.01 14.73 15.35
CA ARG A 176 -0.38 14.58 15.79
C ARG A 176 -0.43 13.94 17.17
N ARG A 177 -1.39 14.37 17.99
CA ARG A 177 -1.71 13.70 19.24
C ARG A 177 -2.50 12.42 18.98
N THR A 178 -1.80 11.36 18.60
CA THR A 178 -2.37 10.04 18.36
C THR A 178 -2.73 9.34 19.68
N LYS A 179 -3.46 8.21 19.60
CA LYS A 179 -3.72 7.36 20.78
C LYS A 179 -2.43 6.88 21.46
N ALA A 180 -1.36 6.67 20.72
CA ALA A 180 -0.06 6.35 21.28
C ALA A 180 0.53 7.54 22.07
N ALA A 181 0.38 8.77 21.55
CA ALA A 181 0.81 9.98 22.25
C ALA A 181 0.00 10.24 23.54
N GLU A 182 -1.29 9.86 23.56
CA GLU A 182 -2.12 10.00 24.78
C GLU A 182 -1.63 9.14 25.94
N ILE A 183 -1.05 7.97 25.67
CA ILE A 183 -0.50 7.08 26.70
C ILE A 183 1.02 7.19 26.86
N ALA A 184 1.69 7.99 26.05
CA ALA A 184 3.14 8.16 26.12
C ALA A 184 3.58 8.84 27.43
N ASP A 185 4.76 8.46 27.90
CA ASP A 185 5.45 9.18 28.99
C ASP A 185 6.09 10.47 28.47
N ILE A 186 6.50 10.45 27.17
CA ILE A 186 7.06 11.61 26.47
C ILE A 186 6.44 11.67 25.07
N HIS A 187 5.89 12.82 24.69
CA HIS A 187 5.43 13.10 23.34
C HIS A 187 6.27 14.26 22.77
N LEU A 188 6.93 13.97 21.65
CA LEU A 188 7.68 14.95 20.85
C LEU A 188 6.85 15.23 19.59
N ALA A 189 6.34 16.47 19.46
CA ALA A 189 5.52 16.92 18.35
C ALA A 189 6.36 17.56 17.24
#